data_930e43e8b05df5d7708712db9f6d99b2
#
_entry.id   930e43e8b05df5d7708712db9f6d99b2
#
_cell.length_a   1.000
_cell.length_b   1.000
_cell.length_c   1.000
_cell.angle_alpha   90.00
_cell.angle_beta   90.00
_cell.angle_gamma   90.00
#
_symmetry.space_group_name_H-M   'P 1'
#
loop_
_entity.id
_entity.type
_entity.pdbx_description
1 polymer ?
#
loop_
_entity_poly.entity_id
_entity_poly.type
_entity_poly.pdbx_seq_one_letter_code
_entity_poly.pdbx_strand_id
1 'polypeptide(L)'
;GTPTMGGLIILSAILIPTFLFARLDNIYIQIMLVSTIWLGIIGFIDDYIKVFKKDKDGLAGKFKILGQIGLGLIVGLVMVFHSDIVVKEKVVATDVEGIYKFSEIADKSSKTTIPFFKNNEFNYHSLTSWMGYDMSKYSWILFLLVVVFVITAVSNGANMTDGLDGLATGISAIIGATLVLFCYVSGNIIAADYLNIMYIPNSGELVIYMSAFVGSCVGFMWYNSFPAQVFMG
;
A
#
# COMPACT_ATOMS: atom_id res chain seq x y z
N GLY A 1 -32.16 -13.39 2.04
CA GLY A 1 -30.73 -13.73 2.04
C GLY A 1 -29.94 -12.62 2.72
N THR A 2 -28.74 -12.90 3.15
CA THR A 2 -27.83 -11.92 3.76
C THR A 2 -27.48 -10.85 2.72
N PRO A 3 -27.56 -9.54 3.04
CA PRO A 3 -27.13 -8.48 2.14
C PRO A 3 -25.67 -8.63 1.74
N THR A 4 -25.37 -8.33 0.48
CA THR A 4 -24.03 -8.34 -0.11
C THR A 4 -23.60 -6.92 -0.50
N MET A 5 -22.42 -6.75 -1.08
CA MET A 5 -21.85 -5.46 -1.48
C MET A 5 -21.46 -4.56 -0.29
N GLY A 6 -21.10 -5.14 0.85
CA GLY A 6 -20.58 -4.42 2.03
C GLY A 6 -19.28 -3.66 1.74
N GLY A 7 -18.55 -4.04 0.71
CA GLY A 7 -17.36 -3.33 0.23
C GLY A 7 -17.60 -1.84 -0.06
N LEU A 8 -18.81 -1.45 -0.50
CA LEU A 8 -19.15 -0.04 -0.72
C LEU A 8 -19.20 0.76 0.59
N ILE A 9 -19.60 0.12 1.70
CA ILE A 9 -19.61 0.74 3.04
C ILE A 9 -18.17 1.00 3.47
N ILE A 10 -17.30 -0.02 3.31
CA ILE A 10 -15.87 0.10 3.64
C ILE A 10 -15.21 1.20 2.82
N LEU A 11 -15.42 1.21 1.50
CA LEU A 11 -14.88 2.24 0.61
C LEU A 11 -15.31 3.65 1.02
N SER A 12 -16.62 3.85 1.31
CA SER A 12 -17.14 5.13 1.76
C SER A 12 -16.52 5.55 3.11
N ALA A 13 -16.39 4.61 4.05
CA ALA A 13 -15.81 4.84 5.35
C ALA A 13 -14.29 5.15 5.32
N ILE A 14 -13.59 4.75 4.25
CA ILE A 14 -12.20 5.14 4.02
C ILE A 14 -12.12 6.49 3.31
N LEU A 15 -12.85 6.65 2.20
CA LEU A 15 -12.73 7.80 1.32
C LEU A 15 -13.19 9.09 1.98
N ILE A 16 -14.35 9.08 2.67
CA ILE A 16 -14.93 10.29 3.27
C ILE A 16 -13.99 10.92 4.31
N PRO A 17 -13.50 10.18 5.33
CA PRO A 17 -12.55 10.77 6.29
C PRO A 17 -11.24 11.19 5.64
N THR A 18 -10.75 10.43 4.66
CA THR A 18 -9.51 10.80 3.95
C THR A 18 -9.67 12.12 3.21
N PHE A 19 -10.77 12.33 2.50
CA PHE A 19 -11.04 13.61 1.83
C PHE A 19 -11.22 14.79 2.80
N LEU A 20 -11.75 14.53 4.01
CA LEU A 20 -12.01 15.59 4.99
C LEU A 20 -10.78 15.98 5.81
N PHE A 21 -9.90 15.03 6.12
CA PHE A 21 -8.85 15.23 7.11
C PHE A 21 -7.42 15.11 6.56
N ALA A 22 -7.21 14.44 5.41
CA ALA A 22 -5.87 14.30 4.83
C ALA A 22 -5.52 15.48 3.92
N ARG A 23 -4.23 15.74 3.81
CA ARG A 23 -3.70 16.73 2.86
C ARG A 23 -3.74 16.16 1.45
N LEU A 24 -4.66 16.64 0.64
CA LEU A 24 -4.91 16.13 -0.72
C LEU A 24 -3.80 16.50 -1.72
N ASP A 25 -2.94 17.47 -1.40
CA ASP A 25 -1.73 17.82 -2.14
C ASP A 25 -0.60 16.81 -1.95
N ASN A 26 -0.70 15.94 -0.93
CA ASN A 26 0.30 14.92 -0.65
C ASN A 26 0.22 13.78 -1.67
N ILE A 27 1.35 13.50 -2.35
CA ILE A 27 1.41 12.47 -3.40
C ILE A 27 1.06 11.07 -2.91
N TYR A 28 1.43 10.72 -1.66
CA TYR A 28 1.11 9.42 -1.08
C TYR A 28 -0.40 9.26 -0.87
N ILE A 29 -1.09 10.32 -0.43
CA ILE A 29 -2.55 10.33 -0.29
C ILE A 29 -3.22 10.21 -1.66
N GLN A 30 -2.71 10.92 -2.68
CA GLN A 30 -3.23 10.82 -4.05
C GLN A 30 -3.11 9.39 -4.60
N ILE A 31 -1.95 8.74 -4.42
CA ILE A 31 -1.74 7.34 -4.83
C ILE A 31 -2.74 6.42 -4.11
N MET A 32 -2.93 6.59 -2.80
CA MET A 32 -3.87 5.76 -2.04
C MET A 32 -5.32 5.96 -2.46
N LEU A 33 -5.75 7.20 -2.69
CA LEU A 33 -7.10 7.51 -3.18
C LEU A 33 -7.34 6.93 -4.57
N VAL A 34 -6.40 7.13 -5.51
CA VAL A 34 -6.51 6.58 -6.87
C VAL A 34 -6.56 5.06 -6.81
N SER A 35 -5.69 4.42 -6.01
CA SER A 35 -5.67 2.95 -5.87
C SER A 35 -6.96 2.41 -5.29
N THR A 36 -7.51 3.07 -4.26
CA THR A 36 -8.76 2.68 -3.61
C THR A 36 -9.94 2.78 -4.57
N ILE A 37 -10.05 3.89 -5.30
CA ILE A 37 -11.13 4.11 -6.27
C ILE A 37 -10.99 3.12 -7.43
N TRP A 38 -9.78 2.92 -7.97
CA TRP A 38 -9.52 2.03 -9.08
C TRP A 38 -9.89 0.57 -8.77
N LEU A 39 -9.38 0.04 -7.66
CA LEU A 39 -9.71 -1.33 -7.23
C LEU A 39 -11.17 -1.45 -6.77
N GLY A 40 -11.71 -0.39 -6.15
CA GLY A 40 -13.11 -0.31 -5.77
C GLY A 40 -14.05 -0.41 -6.96
N ILE A 41 -13.73 0.25 -8.08
CA ILE A 41 -14.52 0.14 -9.32
C ILE A 41 -14.46 -1.29 -9.88
N ILE A 42 -13.30 -1.93 -9.88
CA ILE A 42 -13.16 -3.31 -10.35
C ILE A 42 -13.97 -4.26 -9.49
N GLY A 43 -13.90 -4.14 -8.16
CA GLY A 43 -14.71 -4.91 -7.22
C GLY A 43 -16.20 -4.66 -7.38
N PHE A 44 -16.60 -3.40 -7.51
CA PHE A 44 -18.00 -3.04 -7.74
C PHE A 44 -18.58 -3.66 -9.03
N ILE A 45 -17.80 -3.65 -10.13
CA ILE A 45 -18.22 -4.28 -11.39
C ILE A 45 -18.36 -5.80 -11.21
N ASP A 46 -17.45 -6.44 -10.48
CA ASP A 46 -17.53 -7.87 -10.18
C ASP A 46 -18.80 -8.21 -9.42
N ASP A 47 -19.07 -7.50 -8.34
CA ASP A 47 -20.28 -7.72 -7.52
C ASP A 47 -21.56 -7.36 -8.26
N TYR A 48 -21.53 -6.31 -9.07
CA TYR A 48 -22.66 -5.93 -9.90
C TYR A 48 -23.04 -7.05 -10.89
N ILE A 49 -22.06 -7.69 -11.51
CA ILE A 49 -22.29 -8.81 -12.43
C ILE A 49 -22.90 -9.99 -11.67
N LYS A 50 -22.36 -10.33 -10.49
CA LYS A 50 -22.87 -11.44 -9.67
C LYS A 50 -24.29 -11.22 -9.18
N VAL A 51 -24.60 -10.02 -8.69
CA VAL A 51 -25.88 -9.71 -8.04
C VAL A 51 -26.97 -9.41 -9.06
N PHE A 52 -26.71 -8.49 -10.01
CA PHE A 52 -27.74 -8.00 -10.93
C PHE A 52 -27.84 -8.83 -12.20
N LYS A 53 -26.74 -9.31 -12.75
CA LYS A 53 -26.76 -10.21 -13.91
C LYS A 53 -26.91 -11.68 -13.53
N LYS A 54 -26.85 -12.00 -12.23
CA LYS A 54 -26.96 -13.38 -11.68
C LYS A 54 -25.94 -14.35 -12.29
N ASP A 55 -24.80 -13.81 -12.73
CA ASP A 55 -23.67 -14.59 -13.22
C ASP A 55 -22.73 -14.87 -12.04
N LYS A 56 -22.69 -16.14 -11.62
CA LYS A 56 -21.91 -16.56 -10.44
C LYS A 56 -20.41 -16.40 -10.61
N ASP A 57 -19.92 -16.40 -11.85
CA ASP A 57 -18.49 -16.27 -12.13
C ASP A 57 -18.01 -14.83 -12.01
N GLY A 58 -18.93 -13.85 -12.10
CA GLY A 58 -18.60 -12.43 -11.97
C GLY A 58 -17.73 -11.91 -13.11
N LEU A 59 -16.83 -10.98 -12.81
CA LEU A 59 -15.87 -10.44 -13.78
C LEU A 59 -14.77 -11.48 -14.07
N ALA A 60 -14.58 -11.83 -15.35
CA ALA A 60 -13.56 -12.81 -15.73
C ALA A 60 -12.18 -12.44 -15.20
N GLY A 61 -11.46 -13.41 -14.60
CA GLY A 61 -10.20 -13.20 -13.89
C GLY A 61 -9.14 -12.45 -14.68
N LYS A 62 -9.08 -12.64 -16.02
CA LYS A 62 -8.17 -11.90 -16.90
C LYS A 62 -8.36 -10.38 -16.85
N PHE A 63 -9.59 -9.89 -16.72
CA PHE A 63 -9.86 -8.46 -16.62
C PHE A 63 -9.48 -7.91 -15.23
N LYS A 64 -9.67 -8.70 -14.15
CA LYS A 64 -9.21 -8.36 -12.81
C LYS A 64 -7.68 -8.20 -12.80
N ILE A 65 -6.97 -9.18 -13.33
CA ILE A 65 -5.49 -9.16 -13.42
C ILE A 65 -5.02 -7.98 -14.29
N LEU A 66 -5.65 -7.73 -15.42
CA LEU A 66 -5.29 -6.59 -16.28
C LEU A 66 -5.47 -5.25 -15.55
N GLY A 67 -6.56 -5.09 -14.80
CA GLY A 67 -6.79 -3.90 -13.99
C GLY A 67 -5.77 -3.74 -12.85
N GLN A 68 -5.37 -4.84 -12.21
CA GLN A 68 -4.33 -4.83 -11.16
C GLN A 68 -2.95 -4.49 -11.73
N ILE A 69 -2.58 -5.04 -12.88
CA ILE A 69 -1.34 -4.69 -13.59
C ILE A 69 -1.36 -3.23 -14.01
N GLY A 70 -2.48 -2.73 -14.55
CA GLY A 70 -2.64 -1.33 -14.93
C GLY A 70 -2.42 -0.39 -13.74
N LEU A 71 -3.03 -0.69 -12.59
CA LEU A 71 -2.79 0.07 -11.36
C LEU A 71 -1.32 -0.03 -10.91
N GLY A 72 -0.74 -1.23 -10.92
CA GLY A 72 0.65 -1.45 -10.54
C GLY A 72 1.63 -0.63 -11.39
N LEU A 73 1.36 -0.51 -12.69
CA LEU A 73 2.14 0.34 -13.60
C LEU A 73 1.99 1.83 -13.23
N ILE A 74 0.77 2.31 -13.00
CA ILE A 74 0.54 3.70 -12.60
C ILE A 74 1.26 4.03 -11.30
N VAL A 75 1.03 3.23 -10.26
CA VAL A 75 1.67 3.43 -8.95
C VAL A 75 3.18 3.36 -9.05
N GLY A 76 3.72 2.32 -9.71
CA GLY A 76 5.16 2.14 -9.84
C GLY A 76 5.83 3.26 -10.64
N LEU A 77 5.22 3.74 -11.72
CA LEU A 77 5.74 4.87 -12.50
C LEU A 77 5.72 6.16 -11.67
N VAL A 78 4.64 6.43 -10.93
CA VAL A 78 4.58 7.58 -10.02
C VAL A 78 5.65 7.48 -8.94
N MET A 79 5.84 6.31 -8.32
CA MET A 79 6.87 6.10 -7.30
C MET A 79 8.29 6.33 -7.84
N VAL A 80 8.57 5.95 -9.10
CA VAL A 80 9.89 6.11 -9.71
C VAL A 80 10.14 7.56 -10.16
N PHE A 81 9.15 8.19 -10.79
CA PHE A 81 9.39 9.46 -11.51
C PHE A 81 8.93 10.70 -10.76
N HIS A 82 8.02 10.60 -9.78
CA HIS A 82 7.53 11.79 -9.08
C HIS A 82 8.60 12.42 -8.19
N SER A 83 8.76 13.74 -8.23
CA SER A 83 9.82 14.48 -7.51
C SER A 83 9.71 14.38 -5.99
N ASP A 84 8.49 14.31 -5.46
CA ASP A 84 8.24 14.39 -4.02
C ASP A 84 8.36 13.02 -3.32
N ILE A 85 8.50 11.94 -4.11
CA ILE A 85 8.77 10.60 -3.58
C ILE A 85 10.26 10.42 -3.45
N VAL A 86 10.75 10.62 -2.24
CA VAL A 86 12.17 10.60 -1.89
C VAL A 86 12.38 9.92 -0.55
N VAL A 87 13.59 9.40 -0.37
CA VAL A 87 14.06 8.82 0.89
C VAL A 87 15.26 9.61 1.35
N LYS A 88 15.36 9.88 2.65
CA LYS A 88 16.56 10.48 3.22
C LYS A 88 17.41 9.41 3.89
N GLU A 89 18.65 9.28 3.41
CA GLU A 89 19.61 8.34 3.95
C GLU A 89 20.31 8.90 5.19
N LYS A 90 20.74 8.02 6.09
CA LYS A 90 21.59 8.39 7.24
C LYS A 90 23.00 8.65 6.74
N VAL A 91 23.53 9.82 7.04
CA VAL A 91 24.93 10.20 6.76
C VAL A 91 25.64 10.42 8.08
N VAL A 92 26.87 9.93 8.19
CA VAL A 92 27.73 10.25 9.35
C VAL A 92 28.00 11.75 9.36
N ALA A 93 27.67 12.43 10.47
CA ALA A 93 28.00 13.83 10.61
C ALA A 93 29.52 13.97 10.68
N THR A 94 30.12 14.75 9.77
CA THR A 94 31.55 14.93 9.62
C THR A 94 32.21 15.59 10.84
N ASP A 95 31.43 16.22 11.71
CA ASP A 95 31.96 17.07 12.79
C ASP A 95 32.02 16.40 14.17
N VAL A 96 31.35 15.23 14.35
CA VAL A 96 31.39 14.51 15.64
C VAL A 96 31.27 13.00 15.37
N GLU A 97 32.29 12.23 15.78
CA GLU A 97 32.27 10.77 15.69
C GLU A 97 31.06 10.19 16.43
N GLY A 98 30.26 9.41 15.71
CA GLY A 98 29.13 8.66 16.26
C GLY A 98 27.75 9.35 16.17
N ILE A 99 27.66 10.56 15.64
CA ILE A 99 26.36 11.20 15.39
C ILE A 99 25.95 11.00 13.93
N TYR A 100 24.86 10.26 13.72
CA TYR A 100 24.22 10.12 12.41
C TYR A 100 23.19 11.24 12.24
N LYS A 101 23.21 11.90 11.08
CA LYS A 101 22.17 12.83 10.66
C LYS A 101 21.57 12.32 9.35
N PHE A 102 20.29 12.56 9.15
CA PHE A 102 19.71 12.32 7.82
C PHE A 102 20.28 13.35 6.83
N SER A 103 20.60 12.88 5.62
CA SER A 103 21.10 13.75 4.56
C SER A 103 20.13 14.90 4.30
N GLU A 104 20.67 16.10 4.09
CA GLU A 104 19.87 17.23 3.61
C GLU A 104 19.38 16.98 2.19
N ILE A 105 20.13 16.18 1.42
CA ILE A 105 19.80 15.81 0.05
C ILE A 105 18.86 14.59 0.11
N ALA A 106 17.66 14.80 -0.39
CA ALA A 106 16.70 13.73 -0.56
C ALA A 106 16.97 13.01 -1.88
N ASP A 107 17.29 11.72 -1.82
CA ASP A 107 17.59 10.93 -3.02
C ASP A 107 16.42 10.06 -3.44
N LYS A 108 16.27 9.90 -4.75
CA LYS A 108 15.41 8.87 -5.32
C LYS A 108 16.08 7.52 -5.14
N SER A 109 15.60 6.76 -4.18
CA SER A 109 16.20 5.47 -3.86
C SER A 109 15.36 4.32 -4.42
N SER A 110 15.98 3.45 -5.21
CA SER A 110 15.42 2.15 -5.60
C SER A 110 15.72 1.11 -4.52
N LYS A 111 15.40 1.42 -3.25
CA LYS A 111 15.62 0.53 -2.11
C LYS A 111 14.27 0.17 -1.49
N THR A 112 14.16 -1.04 -0.99
CA THR A 112 13.03 -1.47 -0.14
C THR A 112 13.55 -1.97 1.19
N THR A 113 12.79 -1.77 2.25
CA THR A 113 13.11 -2.33 3.56
C THR A 113 12.77 -3.81 3.56
N ILE A 114 13.77 -4.66 3.79
CA ILE A 114 13.59 -6.11 3.92
C ILE A 114 14.23 -6.55 5.25
N PRO A 115 13.47 -7.20 6.15
CA PRO A 115 14.02 -7.71 7.39
C PRO A 115 15.10 -8.75 7.11
N PHE A 116 16.07 -8.87 8.01
CA PHE A 116 17.19 -9.83 7.97
C PHE A 116 18.32 -9.51 6.99
N PHE A 117 18.23 -8.44 6.21
CA PHE A 117 19.36 -7.93 5.41
C PHE A 117 20.18 -6.93 6.22
N LYS A 118 21.47 -6.77 5.84
CA LYS A 118 22.35 -5.76 6.43
C LYS A 118 21.73 -4.37 6.24
N ASN A 119 21.63 -3.61 7.32
CA ASN A 119 20.97 -2.29 7.38
C ASN A 119 19.44 -2.33 7.08
N ASN A 120 18.79 -3.49 7.06
CA ASN A 120 17.39 -3.66 6.71
C ASN A 120 17.00 -3.11 5.34
N GLU A 121 17.95 -2.91 4.43
CA GLU A 121 17.74 -2.35 3.10
C GLU A 121 18.13 -3.33 2.01
N PHE A 122 17.27 -3.47 1.01
CA PHE A 122 17.56 -4.17 -0.23
C PHE A 122 17.63 -3.18 -1.37
N ASN A 123 18.81 -3.07 -1.98
CA ASN A 123 19.05 -2.18 -3.10
C ASN A 123 18.94 -2.95 -4.43
N TYR A 124 17.95 -2.60 -5.25
CA TYR A 124 17.75 -3.23 -6.56
C TYR A 124 18.92 -3.02 -7.51
N HIS A 125 19.70 -1.95 -7.29
CA HIS A 125 20.91 -1.69 -8.06
C HIS A 125 21.96 -2.79 -7.87
N SER A 126 22.10 -3.36 -6.67
CA SER A 126 23.06 -4.44 -6.43
C SER A 126 22.73 -5.72 -7.21
N LEU A 127 21.44 -5.97 -7.46
CA LEU A 127 21.00 -7.12 -8.23
C LEU A 127 21.30 -6.96 -9.73
N THR A 128 21.17 -5.75 -10.24
CA THR A 128 21.47 -5.45 -11.66
C THR A 128 22.97 -5.40 -11.94
N SER A 129 23.78 -4.94 -11.00
CA SER A 129 25.24 -4.90 -11.14
C SER A 129 25.89 -6.29 -11.17
N TRP A 130 25.28 -7.31 -10.50
CA TRP A 130 25.76 -8.68 -10.53
C TRP A 130 25.64 -9.34 -11.91
N MET A 131 24.76 -8.86 -12.78
CA MET A 131 24.56 -9.40 -14.14
C MET A 131 25.63 -8.96 -15.14
N GLY A 132 26.71 -8.27 -14.70
CA GLY A 132 27.92 -7.99 -15.49
C GLY A 132 27.80 -6.88 -16.55
N TYR A 133 26.62 -6.28 -16.69
CA TYR A 133 26.38 -5.08 -17.48
C TYR A 133 26.12 -3.91 -16.55
N ASP A 134 26.43 -2.69 -16.97
CA ASP A 134 26.03 -1.47 -16.25
C ASP A 134 24.51 -1.28 -16.38
N MET A 135 23.78 -2.23 -15.79
CA MET A 135 22.31 -2.30 -15.77
C MET A 135 21.72 -1.41 -14.68
N SER A 136 22.54 -0.63 -13.97
CA SER A 136 22.08 0.30 -12.93
C SER A 136 21.01 1.25 -13.45
N LYS A 137 21.13 1.65 -14.70
CA LYS A 137 20.16 2.48 -15.42
C LYS A 137 18.75 1.84 -15.53
N TYR A 138 18.65 0.52 -15.42
CA TYR A 138 17.42 -0.24 -15.57
C TYR A 138 16.87 -0.78 -14.23
N SER A 139 17.49 -0.43 -13.09
CA SER A 139 17.04 -0.85 -11.75
C SER A 139 15.59 -0.44 -11.45
N TRP A 140 15.15 0.68 -12.01
CA TRP A 140 13.77 1.16 -11.90
C TRP A 140 12.75 0.22 -12.55
N ILE A 141 13.12 -0.50 -13.62
CA ILE A 141 12.23 -1.48 -14.27
C ILE A 141 12.01 -2.66 -13.33
N LEU A 142 13.07 -3.14 -12.66
CA LEU A 142 12.95 -4.21 -11.69
C LEU A 142 12.05 -3.80 -10.51
N PHE A 143 12.24 -2.58 -10.00
CA PHE A 143 11.38 -2.01 -8.97
C PHE A 143 9.91 -1.96 -9.43
N LEU A 144 9.66 -1.48 -10.65
CA LEU A 144 8.33 -1.45 -11.25
C LEU A 144 7.68 -2.83 -11.31
N LEU A 145 8.43 -3.85 -11.75
CA LEU A 145 7.95 -5.24 -11.80
C LEU A 145 7.59 -5.75 -10.39
N VAL A 146 8.39 -5.43 -9.38
CA VAL A 146 8.10 -5.79 -7.99
C VAL A 146 6.82 -5.10 -7.50
N VAL A 147 6.62 -3.82 -7.80
CA VAL A 147 5.39 -3.09 -7.43
C VAL A 147 4.15 -3.74 -8.08
N VAL A 148 4.22 -4.02 -9.39
CA VAL A 148 3.14 -4.72 -10.11
C VAL A 148 2.86 -6.09 -9.49
N PHE A 149 3.91 -6.85 -9.20
CA PHE A 149 3.79 -8.17 -8.57
C PHE A 149 3.12 -8.07 -7.18
N VAL A 150 3.57 -7.14 -6.33
CA VAL A 150 3.01 -6.97 -4.97
C VAL A 150 1.53 -6.58 -5.05
N ILE A 151 1.15 -5.61 -5.87
CA ILE A 151 -0.24 -5.17 -6.00
C ILE A 151 -1.12 -6.34 -6.50
N THR A 152 -0.65 -7.08 -7.51
CA THR A 152 -1.40 -8.22 -8.05
C THR A 152 -1.51 -9.35 -7.04
N ALA A 153 -0.42 -9.72 -6.38
CA ALA A 153 -0.39 -10.81 -5.40
C ALA A 153 -1.26 -10.51 -4.17
N VAL A 154 -1.12 -9.30 -3.60
CA VAL A 154 -1.87 -8.90 -2.40
C VAL A 154 -3.37 -8.76 -2.71
N SER A 155 -3.73 -8.15 -3.84
CA SER A 155 -5.12 -8.00 -4.24
C SER A 155 -5.82 -9.35 -4.45
N ASN A 156 -5.17 -10.30 -5.12
CA ASN A 156 -5.72 -11.65 -5.28
C ASN A 156 -5.71 -12.43 -3.97
N GLY A 157 -4.66 -12.31 -3.15
CA GLY A 157 -4.60 -12.91 -1.82
C GLY A 157 -5.73 -12.45 -0.91
N ALA A 158 -6.00 -11.14 -0.89
CA ALA A 158 -7.12 -10.57 -0.13
C ALA A 158 -8.48 -11.13 -0.59
N ASN A 159 -8.69 -11.22 -1.92
CA ASN A 159 -9.92 -11.80 -2.47
C ASN A 159 -10.08 -13.29 -2.12
N MET A 160 -8.99 -14.06 -2.07
CA MET A 160 -9.04 -15.46 -1.63
C MET A 160 -9.29 -15.61 -0.13
N THR A 161 -8.90 -14.62 0.67
CA THR A 161 -9.11 -14.61 2.13
C THR A 161 -10.56 -14.33 2.50
N ASP A 162 -11.34 -13.70 1.61
CA ASP A 162 -12.77 -13.39 1.82
C ASP A 162 -13.68 -14.62 1.60
N GLY A 163 -13.29 -15.74 2.19
CA GLY A 163 -14.07 -17.00 2.11
C GLY A 163 -14.79 -17.38 3.40
N LEU A 164 -14.53 -16.69 4.50
CA LEU A 164 -15.12 -16.96 5.82
C LEU A 164 -15.54 -15.64 6.49
N ASP A 165 -16.66 -15.72 7.23
CA ASP A 165 -17.23 -14.58 7.95
C ASP A 165 -16.19 -13.91 8.87
N GLY A 166 -15.94 -12.61 8.68
CA GLY A 166 -15.02 -11.82 9.48
C GLY A 166 -13.53 -12.03 9.20
N LEU A 167 -13.12 -13.03 8.40
CA LEU A 167 -11.71 -13.37 8.23
C LEU A 167 -10.96 -12.26 7.49
N ALA A 168 -11.46 -11.83 6.33
CA ALA A 168 -10.81 -10.80 5.52
C ALA A 168 -10.74 -9.47 6.28
N THR A 169 -11.82 -9.04 6.91
CA THR A 169 -11.87 -7.78 7.69
C THR A 169 -10.98 -7.83 8.91
N GLY A 170 -10.95 -8.95 9.64
CA GLY A 170 -10.11 -9.10 10.83
C GLY A 170 -8.61 -9.06 10.50
N ILE A 171 -8.19 -9.83 9.49
CA ILE A 171 -6.79 -9.81 9.02
C ILE A 171 -6.41 -8.43 8.50
N SER A 172 -7.29 -7.78 7.71
CA SER A 172 -7.07 -6.45 7.17
C SER A 172 -6.93 -5.40 8.28
N ALA A 173 -7.72 -5.48 9.35
CA ALA A 173 -7.60 -4.59 10.50
C ALA A 173 -6.24 -4.72 11.20
N ILE A 174 -5.74 -5.95 11.40
CA ILE A 174 -4.44 -6.21 12.04
C ILE A 174 -3.29 -5.67 11.15
N ILE A 175 -3.32 -6.00 9.85
CA ILE A 175 -2.33 -5.50 8.89
C ILE A 175 -2.38 -3.97 8.84
N GLY A 176 -3.57 -3.39 8.76
CA GLY A 176 -3.78 -1.95 8.73
C GLY A 176 -3.22 -1.26 9.97
N ALA A 177 -3.48 -1.79 11.17
CA ALA A 177 -2.95 -1.26 12.43
C ALA A 177 -1.40 -1.27 12.44
N THR A 178 -0.80 -2.34 11.94
CA THR A 178 0.66 -2.41 11.78
C THR A 178 1.18 -1.34 10.83
N LEU A 179 0.51 -1.15 9.69
CA LEU A 179 0.88 -0.13 8.71
C LEU A 179 0.70 1.30 9.23
N VAL A 180 -0.30 1.57 10.09
CA VAL A 180 -0.42 2.86 10.81
C VAL A 180 0.87 3.16 11.58
N LEU A 181 1.37 2.18 12.34
CA LEU A 181 2.61 2.34 13.10
C LEU A 181 3.81 2.60 12.18
N PHE A 182 3.96 1.84 11.11
CA PHE A 182 5.05 2.06 10.15
C PHE A 182 4.97 3.42 9.47
N CYS A 183 3.79 3.88 9.05
CA CYS A 183 3.62 5.20 8.44
C CYS A 183 3.99 6.31 9.43
N TYR A 184 3.56 6.18 10.70
CA TYR A 184 3.91 7.14 11.74
C TYR A 184 5.42 7.20 11.99
N VAL A 185 6.04 6.04 12.19
CA VAL A 185 7.48 5.96 12.51
C VAL A 185 8.34 6.38 11.33
N SER A 186 8.05 5.92 10.11
CA SER A 186 8.80 6.31 8.91
C SER A 186 8.62 7.77 8.53
N GLY A 187 7.50 8.38 8.93
CA GLY A 187 7.22 9.81 8.72
C GLY A 187 7.84 10.73 9.76
N ASN A 188 8.40 10.19 10.85
CA ASN A 188 9.00 10.96 11.94
C ASN A 188 10.50 10.72 12.00
N ILE A 189 11.28 11.80 11.81
CA ILE A 189 12.76 11.71 11.74
C ILE A 189 13.39 11.14 13.01
N ILE A 190 12.86 11.49 14.19
CA ILE A 190 13.41 11.03 15.48
C ILE A 190 13.13 9.54 15.67
N ALA A 191 11.88 9.11 15.38
CA ALA A 191 11.48 7.73 15.52
C ALA A 191 12.18 6.82 14.48
N ALA A 192 12.30 7.28 13.24
CA ALA A 192 13.02 6.57 12.18
C ALA A 192 14.52 6.40 12.52
N ASP A 193 15.12 7.43 13.14
CA ASP A 193 16.50 7.36 13.60
C ASP A 193 16.67 6.35 14.74
N TYR A 194 15.86 6.45 15.77
CA TYR A 194 15.91 5.57 16.94
C TYR A 194 15.72 4.08 16.57
N LEU A 195 14.77 3.78 15.68
CA LEU A 195 14.47 2.41 15.26
C LEU A 195 15.33 1.90 14.10
N ASN A 196 16.24 2.74 13.59
CA ASN A 196 17.10 2.42 12.44
C ASN A 196 16.31 1.93 11.21
N ILE A 197 15.24 2.66 10.88
CA ILE A 197 14.43 2.42 9.69
C ILE A 197 14.54 3.61 8.73
N MET A 198 14.10 3.37 7.51
CA MET A 198 14.09 4.38 6.44
C MET A 198 13.18 5.56 6.79
N TYR A 199 13.70 6.77 6.72
CA TYR A 199 12.90 7.99 6.85
C TYR A 199 12.32 8.40 5.50
N ILE A 200 11.00 8.45 5.42
CA ILE A 200 10.25 8.81 4.21
C ILE A 200 9.51 10.12 4.48
N PRO A 201 10.00 11.26 3.98
CA PRO A 201 9.34 12.55 4.17
C PRO A 201 7.87 12.50 3.69
N ASN A 202 7.00 13.19 4.42
CA ASN A 202 5.57 13.29 4.12
C ASN A 202 4.74 11.99 4.21
N SER A 203 5.35 10.83 4.52
CA SER A 203 4.60 9.57 4.71
C SER A 203 3.72 9.58 5.97
N GLY A 204 3.95 10.50 6.91
CA GLY A 204 3.10 10.66 8.10
C GLY A 204 1.63 10.94 7.79
N GLU A 205 1.31 11.57 6.67
CA GLU A 205 -0.08 11.77 6.22
C GLU A 205 -0.83 10.46 5.96
N LEU A 206 -0.12 9.40 5.58
CA LEU A 206 -0.71 8.08 5.39
C LEU A 206 -1.34 7.51 6.67
N VAL A 207 -0.95 8.01 7.86
CA VAL A 207 -1.56 7.63 9.15
C VAL A 207 -3.07 7.92 9.13
N ILE A 208 -3.50 9.04 8.54
CA ILE A 208 -4.92 9.41 8.45
C ILE A 208 -5.67 8.39 7.60
N TYR A 209 -5.16 8.10 6.39
CA TYR A 209 -5.75 7.10 5.50
C TYR A 209 -5.80 5.71 6.14
N MET A 210 -4.69 5.26 6.71
CA MET A 210 -4.59 3.94 7.33
C MET A 210 -5.45 3.81 8.59
N SER A 211 -5.62 4.90 9.36
CA SER A 211 -6.55 4.91 10.51
C SER A 211 -8.01 4.82 10.06
N ALA A 212 -8.39 5.51 8.98
CA ALA A 212 -9.71 5.37 8.37
C ALA A 212 -9.94 3.94 7.86
N PHE A 213 -8.92 3.33 7.25
CA PHE A 213 -8.96 1.93 6.81
C PHE A 213 -9.18 0.96 7.98
N VAL A 214 -8.40 1.08 9.05
CA VAL A 214 -8.55 0.24 10.26
C VAL A 214 -9.93 0.43 10.88
N GLY A 215 -10.36 1.69 11.05
CA GLY A 215 -11.67 2.00 11.61
C GLY A 215 -12.81 1.42 10.77
N SER A 216 -12.72 1.48 9.45
CA SER A 216 -13.71 0.89 8.55
C SER A 216 -13.75 -0.65 8.65
N CYS A 217 -12.58 -1.30 8.71
CA CYS A 217 -12.49 -2.76 8.89
C CYS A 217 -13.07 -3.21 10.24
N VAL A 218 -12.72 -2.54 11.33
CA VAL A 218 -13.23 -2.86 12.67
C VAL A 218 -14.73 -2.63 12.76
N GLY A 219 -15.23 -1.49 12.24
CA GLY A 219 -16.66 -1.20 12.20
C GLY A 219 -17.45 -2.18 11.36
N PHE A 220 -16.93 -2.56 10.19
CA PHE A 220 -17.59 -3.54 9.32
C PHE A 220 -17.53 -4.95 9.92
N MET A 221 -16.43 -5.32 10.59
CA MET A 221 -16.27 -6.64 11.23
C MET A 221 -17.37 -6.91 12.26
N TRP A 222 -17.92 -5.89 12.91
CA TRP A 222 -19.03 -6.04 13.85
C TRP A 222 -20.26 -6.70 13.19
N TYR A 223 -20.53 -6.40 11.92
CA TYR A 223 -21.65 -6.95 11.18
C TYR A 223 -21.27 -8.16 10.30
N ASN A 224 -19.96 -8.32 10.03
CA ASN A 224 -19.44 -9.40 9.18
C ASN A 224 -18.92 -10.60 9.97
N SER A 225 -18.79 -10.51 11.30
CA SER A 225 -18.44 -11.64 12.17
C SER A 225 -19.50 -12.72 12.17
N PHE A 226 -19.09 -13.97 12.36
CA PHE A 226 -20.00 -15.13 12.35
C PHE A 226 -21.08 -15.04 13.45
N PRO A 227 -22.35 -15.27 13.14
CA PRO A 227 -22.94 -15.40 11.79
C PRO A 227 -23.07 -14.02 11.11
N ALA A 228 -22.54 -13.89 9.91
CA ALA A 228 -22.49 -12.61 9.21
C ALA A 228 -23.88 -12.07 8.88
N GLN A 229 -24.12 -10.79 9.21
CA GLN A 229 -25.32 -10.05 8.86
C GLN A 229 -25.20 -9.34 7.52
N VAL A 230 -23.94 -9.06 7.08
CA VAL A 230 -23.62 -8.43 5.79
C VAL A 230 -22.34 -9.09 5.24
N PHE A 231 -22.35 -9.47 3.97
CA PHE A 231 -21.17 -9.96 3.27
C PHE A 231 -20.42 -8.81 2.58
N MET A 232 -19.10 -8.95 2.44
CA MET A 232 -18.26 -7.94 1.83
C MET A 232 -18.54 -7.82 0.32
N GLY A 233 -18.60 -8.95 -0.39
CA GLY A 233 -18.88 -9.04 -1.83
C GLY A 233 -19.39 -10.42 -2.26
#